data_168564d6139252ed5bd2a668a8455db6
#
_entry.id   168564d6139252ed5bd2a668a8455db6
#
_cell.length_a   1.000
_cell.length_b   1.000
_cell.length_c   1.000
_cell.angle_alpha   90.00
_cell.angle_beta   90.00
_cell.angle_gamma   90.00
#
_symmetry.space_group_name_H-M   'P 1'
#
loop_
_entity.id
_entity.type
_entity.pdbx_description
1 polymer ?
#
loop_
_entity_poly.entity_id
_entity_poly.type
_entity_poly.pdbx_seq_one_letter_code
_entity_poly.pdbx_strand_id
1 'polypeptide(L)'
;MIQNTPVKYIFVLGGVISGLGKGIASASIGYLLKSAGLKVTILKLDPYLNVDPGTMNPYQHGEVFVLDDGSETDLDLGHYERFIDVDMSKDNNATSGQVYSTVLDRERRGDYLGATIQVIPHITNEIISRIKAVNRPKKYDVVICEVGGTVGDIESLPFMEAIRQLSLEVGYHNHTIMHLTLVPYIKASEELKTKPTQHSVMKLREIGLTPDMILCRSEYKLTKEVKQKIGLFGNVDPDHVIEGREVKSIYEVPLNLYNQKVGKIIMERLELPGEVDVSYLETFIKKFKRPAHRINISMCGKYTELPDAYKSVLEAFIHAGVENDARVNVNWVATEDLKSEKDAERIFREMDGILLLPGFGSRGSEGKILSCKYARENKIPFLGICLGLQCAVIEFARNICGLKGANSTEFDNNTRYPVIELMESQRAIKRKGGTMRLGAYDCTIEPGTKTYAAYRKKKTSERHRHRWEVNNRYRDRLVKNGLKISGINEELNLVEIIELPNHPWYVAGQFHPELKSRVSKAHPLFREFIKATVKHLNGKS
;
A
#
# COMPACT_ATOMS: atom_id res chain seq x y z
N MET A 1 -7.85 11.71 35.20
CA MET A 1 -6.40 12.01 35.11
C MET A 1 -5.85 11.16 33.98
N ILE A 2 -5.55 11.75 32.82
CA ILE A 2 -4.86 11.04 31.73
C ILE A 2 -3.42 10.90 32.23
N GLN A 3 -3.05 9.71 32.67
CA GLN A 3 -1.67 9.39 33.03
C GLN A 3 -0.80 9.72 31.82
N ASN A 4 0.25 10.49 32.05
CA ASN A 4 1.24 10.91 31.06
C ASN A 4 2.18 9.71 30.76
N THR A 5 1.61 8.60 30.27
CA THR A 5 2.34 7.38 29.97
C THR A 5 3.35 7.70 28.85
N PRO A 6 4.62 7.37 29.00
CA PRO A 6 5.61 7.60 27.96
C PRO A 6 5.30 6.76 26.73
N VAL A 7 5.59 7.32 25.55
CA VAL A 7 5.49 6.58 24.27
C VAL A 7 6.41 5.39 24.27
N LYS A 8 5.91 4.27 23.78
CA LYS A 8 6.69 3.04 23.63
C LYS A 8 7.20 2.89 22.20
N TYR A 9 8.41 2.45 22.02
CA TYR A 9 9.05 2.27 20.72
C TYR A 9 9.37 0.80 20.46
N ILE A 10 9.05 0.34 19.24
CA ILE A 10 9.42 -1.00 18.76
C ILE A 10 10.31 -0.80 17.54
N PHE A 11 11.56 -1.20 17.63
CA PHE A 11 12.51 -1.13 16.53
C PHE A 11 12.56 -2.47 15.80
N VAL A 12 12.17 -2.49 14.53
CA VAL A 12 12.17 -3.67 13.67
C VAL A 12 13.35 -3.55 12.69
N LEU A 13 14.37 -4.36 12.94
CA LEU A 13 15.62 -4.37 12.19
C LEU A 13 15.75 -5.66 11.40
N GLY A 14 16.50 -5.65 10.32
CA GLY A 14 16.72 -6.86 9.52
C GLY A 14 18.19 -7.11 9.23
N GLY A 15 18.56 -8.37 9.14
CA GLY A 15 19.89 -8.78 8.78
C GLY A 15 19.91 -9.92 7.77
N VAL A 16 21.11 -10.30 7.32
CA VAL A 16 21.40 -11.35 6.34
C VAL A 16 21.10 -10.93 4.90
N ILE A 17 19.85 -10.66 4.54
CA ILE A 17 19.43 -10.26 3.19
C ILE A 17 18.23 -9.30 3.27
N SER A 18 17.98 -8.57 2.18
CA SER A 18 16.73 -7.81 1.98
C SER A 18 15.55 -8.75 1.70
N GLY A 19 14.31 -8.24 1.74
CA GLY A 19 13.12 -9.03 1.40
C GLY A 19 12.68 -10.06 2.46
N LEU A 20 13.20 -10.00 3.68
CA LEU A 20 12.80 -10.91 4.78
C LEU A 20 11.37 -10.68 5.28
N GLY A 21 10.71 -9.60 4.86
CA GLY A 21 9.34 -9.28 5.26
C GLY A 21 9.24 -8.42 6.53
N LYS A 22 10.20 -7.49 6.75
CA LYS A 22 10.14 -6.51 7.85
C LYS A 22 8.84 -5.72 7.85
N GLY A 23 8.41 -5.21 6.67
CA GLY A 23 7.16 -4.45 6.53
C GLY A 23 5.94 -5.24 6.99
N ILE A 24 5.84 -6.50 6.57
CA ILE A 24 4.73 -7.39 6.98
C ILE A 24 4.82 -7.73 8.48
N ALA A 25 6.02 -7.94 9.01
CA ALA A 25 6.21 -8.19 10.45
C ALA A 25 5.78 -6.97 11.27
N SER A 26 6.22 -5.76 10.87
CA SER A 26 5.85 -4.48 11.50
C SER A 26 4.34 -4.25 11.46
N ALA A 27 3.72 -4.43 10.29
CA ALA A 27 2.28 -4.34 10.11
C ALA A 27 1.52 -5.36 10.97
N SER A 28 2.02 -6.60 11.06
CA SER A 28 1.43 -7.67 11.87
C SER A 28 1.51 -7.38 13.37
N ILE A 29 2.65 -6.90 13.85
CA ILE A 29 2.82 -6.47 15.25
C ILE A 29 1.87 -5.30 15.53
N GLY A 30 1.82 -4.33 14.62
CA GLY A 30 0.88 -3.20 14.72
C GLY A 30 -0.57 -3.64 14.82
N TYR A 31 -0.98 -4.64 14.02
CA TYR A 31 -2.30 -5.24 14.08
C TYR A 31 -2.58 -5.87 15.46
N LEU A 32 -1.67 -6.70 15.97
CA LEU A 32 -1.83 -7.35 17.28
C LEU A 32 -1.97 -6.32 18.42
N LEU A 33 -1.13 -5.31 18.44
CA LEU A 33 -1.18 -4.27 19.47
C LEU A 33 -2.44 -3.41 19.35
N LYS A 34 -2.87 -3.08 18.13
CA LYS A 34 -4.13 -2.36 17.89
C LYS A 34 -5.34 -3.19 18.33
N SER A 35 -5.33 -4.50 18.09
CA SER A 35 -6.40 -5.39 18.52
C SER A 35 -6.50 -5.52 20.05
N ALA A 36 -5.41 -5.21 20.78
CA ALA A 36 -5.41 -5.06 22.23
C ALA A 36 -5.92 -3.68 22.72
N GLY A 37 -6.42 -2.82 21.82
CA GLY A 37 -6.96 -1.49 22.14
C GLY A 37 -5.94 -0.36 22.16
N LEU A 38 -4.68 -0.61 21.79
CA LEU A 38 -3.62 0.39 21.78
C LEU A 38 -3.68 1.26 20.51
N LYS A 39 -3.29 2.52 20.63
CA LYS A 39 -3.10 3.44 19.49
C LYS A 39 -1.70 3.27 18.92
N VAL A 40 -1.60 2.73 17.73
CA VAL A 40 -0.33 2.36 17.09
C VAL A 40 -0.13 3.14 15.81
N THR A 41 1.12 3.55 15.55
CA THR A 41 1.57 4.02 14.24
C THR A 41 2.88 3.36 13.86
N ILE A 42 3.24 3.38 12.57
CA ILE A 42 4.47 2.78 12.05
C ILE A 42 5.24 3.85 11.27
N LEU A 43 6.54 3.93 11.49
CA LEU A 43 7.48 4.78 10.78
C LEU A 43 8.42 3.91 9.96
N LYS A 44 8.52 4.18 8.67
CA LYS A 44 9.50 3.61 7.77
C LYS A 44 10.75 4.49 7.71
N LEU A 45 11.90 3.90 7.97
CA LEU A 45 13.22 4.53 7.86
C LEU A 45 13.98 3.88 6.70
N ASP A 46 14.11 4.59 5.56
CA ASP A 46 14.73 4.06 4.35
C ASP A 46 16.15 4.60 4.17
N PRO A 47 17.18 3.72 4.13
CA PRO A 47 18.57 4.16 4.07
C PRO A 47 19.03 4.64 2.69
N TYR A 48 18.20 4.58 1.65
CA TYR A 48 18.58 5.09 0.33
C TYR A 48 18.59 6.62 0.26
N LEU A 49 19.35 7.17 -0.73
CA LEU A 49 19.54 8.62 -0.91
C LEU A 49 18.45 9.31 -1.73
N ASN A 50 17.48 8.60 -2.27
CA ASN A 50 16.35 9.22 -2.95
C ASN A 50 15.52 10.03 -1.94
N VAL A 51 15.06 11.21 -2.35
CA VAL A 51 14.21 12.07 -1.50
C VAL A 51 12.83 11.45 -1.34
N ASP A 52 12.28 10.94 -2.44
CA ASP A 52 11.02 10.19 -2.48
C ASP A 52 11.04 9.11 -3.58
N PRO A 53 10.15 8.10 -3.53
CA PRO A 53 10.08 7.04 -4.53
C PRO A 53 9.29 7.42 -5.80
N GLY A 54 8.69 8.60 -5.90
CA GLY A 54 7.80 8.99 -7.00
C GLY A 54 8.42 8.97 -8.39
N THR A 55 9.77 9.08 -8.48
CA THR A 55 10.55 8.99 -9.72
C THR A 55 11.26 7.65 -9.91
N MET A 56 11.12 6.73 -8.95
CA MET A 56 11.76 5.43 -9.02
C MET A 56 11.07 4.50 -10.03
N ASN A 57 11.85 3.54 -10.56
CA ASN A 57 11.33 2.56 -11.50
C ASN A 57 10.47 1.51 -10.76
N PRO A 58 9.21 1.26 -11.17
CA PRO A 58 8.36 0.22 -10.56
C PRO A 58 8.97 -1.19 -10.55
N TYR A 59 9.87 -1.49 -11.48
CA TYR A 59 10.59 -2.78 -11.50
C TYR A 59 11.54 -2.97 -10.30
N GLN A 60 11.98 -1.88 -9.65
CA GLN A 60 12.90 -1.94 -8.51
C GLN A 60 12.18 -1.81 -7.16
N HIS A 61 11.11 -1.01 -7.10
CA HIS A 61 10.44 -0.64 -5.84
C HIS A 61 8.97 -1.05 -5.79
N GLY A 62 8.43 -1.64 -6.88
CA GLY A 62 7.02 -2.00 -6.95
C GLY A 62 6.10 -0.78 -7.10
N GLU A 63 4.93 -0.84 -6.47
CA GLU A 63 3.91 0.20 -6.49
C GLU A 63 4.36 1.44 -5.72
N VAL A 64 4.09 2.62 -6.29
CA VAL A 64 4.17 3.89 -5.55
C VAL A 64 2.86 4.09 -4.78
N PHE A 65 2.95 4.10 -3.45
CA PHE A 65 1.81 4.28 -2.58
C PHE A 65 1.65 5.76 -2.22
N VAL A 66 0.47 6.35 -2.47
CA VAL A 66 0.19 7.77 -2.22
C VAL A 66 -0.62 7.92 -0.94
N LEU A 67 -0.16 8.81 -0.05
CA LEU A 67 -0.82 9.13 1.21
C LEU A 67 -1.86 10.26 1.03
N ASP A 68 -2.66 10.52 2.07
CA ASP A 68 -3.68 11.58 2.05
C ASP A 68 -3.08 12.98 1.87
N ASP A 69 -1.89 13.23 2.39
CA ASP A 69 -1.18 14.50 2.24
C ASP A 69 -0.45 14.68 0.88
N GLY A 70 -0.59 13.71 -0.03
CA GLY A 70 0.02 13.73 -1.35
C GLY A 70 1.45 13.18 -1.41
N SER A 71 1.99 12.72 -0.31
CA SER A 71 3.32 12.10 -0.31
C SER A 71 3.32 10.78 -1.07
N GLU A 72 4.28 10.62 -1.97
CA GLU A 72 4.57 9.36 -2.66
C GLU A 72 5.55 8.56 -1.81
N THR A 73 5.21 7.31 -1.50
CA THR A 73 5.96 6.44 -0.59
C THR A 73 6.14 5.05 -1.15
N ASP A 74 6.96 4.24 -0.47
CA ASP A 74 7.15 2.83 -0.77
C ASP A 74 5.87 2.02 -0.48
N LEU A 75 5.73 0.86 -1.12
CA LEU A 75 4.62 -0.08 -0.95
C LEU A 75 4.41 -0.56 0.49
N ASP A 76 5.44 -0.51 1.34
CA ASP A 76 5.36 -0.91 2.75
C ASP A 76 4.34 -0.08 3.54
N LEU A 77 4.22 1.24 3.25
CA LEU A 77 3.22 2.08 3.91
C LEU A 77 1.79 1.61 3.60
N GLY A 78 1.57 1.08 2.40
CA GLY A 78 0.32 0.42 2.06
C GLY A 78 0.04 -0.80 2.93
N HIS A 79 1.04 -1.63 3.24
CA HIS A 79 0.88 -2.74 4.17
C HIS A 79 0.53 -2.24 5.58
N TYR A 80 1.21 -1.20 6.05
CA TYR A 80 0.92 -0.64 7.39
C TYR A 80 -0.52 -0.17 7.48
N GLU A 81 -0.96 0.70 6.57
CA GLU A 81 -2.33 1.21 6.56
C GLU A 81 -3.38 0.11 6.45
N ARG A 82 -3.14 -0.91 5.60
CA ARG A 82 -4.07 -2.03 5.42
C ARG A 82 -4.27 -2.85 6.68
N PHE A 83 -3.20 -3.07 7.46
CA PHE A 83 -3.27 -3.90 8.67
C PHE A 83 -3.73 -3.11 9.90
N ILE A 84 -3.20 -1.90 10.11
CA ILE A 84 -3.53 -1.15 11.33
C ILE A 84 -4.72 -0.18 11.15
N ASP A 85 -5.28 -0.06 9.92
CA ASP A 85 -6.42 0.82 9.61
C ASP A 85 -6.25 2.24 10.19
N VAL A 86 -5.12 2.85 9.85
CA VAL A 86 -4.74 4.22 10.21
C VAL A 86 -4.17 4.89 8.99
N ASP A 87 -4.74 6.02 8.58
CA ASP A 87 -4.16 6.82 7.50
C ASP A 87 -2.84 7.43 7.96
N MET A 88 -1.79 7.22 7.17
CA MET A 88 -0.46 7.73 7.44
C MET A 88 -0.24 9.07 6.75
N SER A 89 0.82 9.77 7.16
CA SER A 89 1.27 11.04 6.62
C SER A 89 2.74 10.97 6.23
N LYS A 90 3.25 12.03 5.61
CA LYS A 90 4.68 12.18 5.30
C LYS A 90 5.61 11.93 6.49
N ASP A 91 5.13 12.16 7.71
CA ASP A 91 5.92 11.92 8.91
C ASP A 91 6.15 10.43 9.19
N ASN A 92 5.41 9.53 8.53
CA ASN A 92 5.54 8.09 8.65
C ASN A 92 6.61 7.47 7.72
N ASN A 93 7.29 8.28 6.92
CA ASN A 93 8.42 7.85 6.09
C ASN A 93 9.58 8.84 6.18
N ALA A 94 10.79 8.36 6.37
CA ALA A 94 11.99 9.17 6.36
C ALA A 94 13.11 8.46 5.59
N THR A 95 13.58 9.08 4.51
CA THR A 95 14.72 8.58 3.72
C THR A 95 16.03 9.25 4.15
N SER A 96 17.17 8.59 3.89
CA SER A 96 18.47 9.24 4.05
C SER A 96 18.54 10.55 3.28
N GLY A 97 18.02 10.58 2.04
CA GLY A 97 18.02 11.79 1.22
C GLY A 97 17.32 12.96 1.90
N GLN A 98 16.14 12.73 2.49
CA GLN A 98 15.41 13.77 3.24
C GLN A 98 16.16 14.24 4.49
N VAL A 99 16.75 13.30 5.25
CA VAL A 99 17.51 13.60 6.47
C VAL A 99 18.73 14.45 6.15
N TYR A 100 19.55 14.01 5.18
CA TYR A 100 20.75 14.74 4.79
C TYR A 100 20.42 16.12 4.18
N SER A 101 19.44 16.20 3.29
CA SER A 101 19.01 17.49 2.72
C SER A 101 18.59 18.48 3.81
N THR A 102 17.81 18.01 4.81
CA THR A 102 17.37 18.89 5.93
C THR A 102 18.56 19.43 6.72
N VAL A 103 19.56 18.59 7.02
CA VAL A 103 20.75 19.00 7.79
C VAL A 103 21.61 19.97 6.95
N LEU A 104 21.82 19.67 5.67
CA LEU A 104 22.58 20.56 4.76
C LEU A 104 21.88 21.90 4.55
N ASP A 105 20.56 21.93 4.39
CA ASP A 105 19.79 23.16 4.28
C ASP A 105 19.89 24.02 5.54
N ARG A 106 19.88 23.40 6.73
CA ARG A 106 20.09 24.11 8.01
C ARG A 106 21.52 24.66 8.11
N GLU A 107 22.52 23.91 7.67
CA GLU A 107 23.92 24.37 7.62
C GLU A 107 24.02 25.62 6.74
N ARG A 108 23.44 25.56 5.52
CA ARG A 108 23.47 26.69 4.57
C ARG A 108 22.74 27.94 5.08
N ARG A 109 21.72 27.79 5.91
CA ARG A 109 21.03 28.91 6.57
C ARG A 109 21.78 29.47 7.78
N GLY A 110 22.84 28.78 8.24
CA GLY A 110 23.59 29.19 9.43
C GLY A 110 22.97 28.77 10.76
N ASP A 111 22.02 27.84 10.75
CA ASP A 111 21.28 27.41 11.95
C ASP A 111 22.22 26.75 13.01
N TYR A 112 23.42 26.32 12.59
CA TYR A 112 24.43 25.70 13.47
C TYR A 112 25.52 26.66 13.95
N LEU A 113 25.38 27.95 13.68
CA LEU A 113 26.26 29.02 14.22
C LEU A 113 27.75 28.77 13.95
N GLY A 114 28.12 28.20 12.81
CA GLY A 114 29.50 27.93 12.43
C GLY A 114 30.11 26.64 13.00
N ALA A 115 29.32 25.79 13.65
CA ALA A 115 29.78 24.50 14.13
C ALA A 115 30.16 23.56 12.96
N THR A 116 31.13 22.67 13.18
CA THR A 116 31.44 21.59 12.24
C THR A 116 30.31 20.55 12.24
N ILE A 117 29.69 20.32 11.08
CA ILE A 117 28.58 19.38 10.94
C ILE A 117 29.12 17.98 10.66
N GLN A 118 28.66 17.01 11.45
CA GLN A 118 29.09 15.61 11.42
C GLN A 118 27.88 14.67 11.40
N VAL A 119 28.06 13.42 10.99
CA VAL A 119 27.00 12.40 11.05
C VAL A 119 26.49 12.26 12.48
N ILE A 120 27.38 12.15 13.44
CA ILE A 120 27.09 12.22 14.87
C ILE A 120 27.60 13.59 15.39
N PRO A 121 26.74 14.44 15.98
CA PRO A 121 25.35 14.19 16.36
C PRO A 121 24.30 14.70 15.35
N HIS A 122 24.66 15.41 14.27
CA HIS A 122 23.70 16.21 13.51
C HIS A 122 22.71 15.37 12.70
N ILE A 123 23.19 14.35 11.96
CA ILE A 123 22.33 13.41 11.21
C ILE A 123 21.54 12.53 12.17
N THR A 124 22.20 12.00 13.22
CA THR A 124 21.52 11.15 14.21
C THR A 124 20.43 11.91 14.97
N ASN A 125 20.65 13.18 15.32
CA ASN A 125 19.65 14.03 15.97
C ASN A 125 18.45 14.31 15.06
N GLU A 126 18.68 14.53 13.75
CA GLU A 126 17.60 14.70 12.78
C GLU A 126 16.75 13.43 12.67
N ILE A 127 17.38 12.24 12.61
CA ILE A 127 16.69 10.95 12.59
C ILE A 127 15.84 10.79 13.86
N ILE A 128 16.42 11.02 15.06
CA ILE A 128 15.70 10.96 16.34
C ILE A 128 14.54 11.95 16.38
N SER A 129 14.74 13.16 15.86
CA SER A 129 13.69 14.18 15.76
C SER A 129 12.51 13.69 14.93
N ARG A 130 12.77 13.04 13.79
CA ARG A 130 11.72 12.45 12.93
C ARG A 130 11.01 11.30 13.61
N ILE A 131 11.72 10.39 14.28
CA ILE A 131 11.09 9.30 15.06
C ILE A 131 10.14 9.87 16.12
N LYS A 132 10.53 10.92 16.82
CA LYS A 132 9.69 11.57 17.83
C LYS A 132 8.54 12.38 17.23
N ALA A 133 8.73 12.96 16.04
CA ALA A 133 7.74 13.80 15.37
C ALA A 133 6.48 13.03 14.97
N VAL A 134 6.60 11.76 14.59
CA VAL A 134 5.48 10.89 14.21
C VAL A 134 4.38 10.85 15.28
N ASN A 135 4.73 11.09 16.55
CA ASN A 135 3.78 11.10 17.66
C ASN A 135 3.50 12.52 18.22
N ARG A 136 3.48 13.52 17.37
CA ARG A 136 3.10 14.89 17.76
C ARG A 136 1.72 15.25 17.18
N PRO A 137 0.78 15.81 17.99
CA PRO A 137 0.75 15.84 19.46
C PRO A 137 0.40 14.45 20.02
N LYS A 138 1.12 13.91 20.97
CA LYS A 138 0.97 12.59 21.68
C LYS A 138 -0.33 11.82 21.34
N LYS A 139 -0.41 11.29 20.14
CA LYS A 139 -1.60 10.64 19.57
C LYS A 139 -1.58 9.13 19.75
N TYR A 140 -0.38 8.55 19.85
CA TYR A 140 -0.15 7.11 19.83
C TYR A 140 0.51 6.63 21.12
N ASP A 141 0.15 5.43 21.55
CA ASP A 141 0.76 4.74 22.69
C ASP A 141 2.06 4.05 22.25
N VAL A 142 2.10 3.55 21.01
CA VAL A 142 3.22 2.80 20.44
C VAL A 142 3.60 3.34 19.07
N VAL A 143 4.91 3.54 18.87
CA VAL A 143 5.52 3.84 17.56
C VAL A 143 6.40 2.65 17.16
N ILE A 144 6.07 1.99 16.06
CA ILE A 144 6.90 0.95 15.46
C ILE A 144 7.81 1.61 14.43
N CYS A 145 9.12 1.47 14.57
CA CYS A 145 10.11 1.99 13.63
C CYS A 145 10.70 0.83 12.84
N GLU A 146 10.37 0.71 11.57
CA GLU A 146 10.98 -0.26 10.68
C GLU A 146 12.16 0.36 9.95
N VAL A 147 13.33 -0.26 10.04
CA VAL A 147 14.51 0.17 9.31
C VAL A 147 14.71 -0.66 8.06
N GLY A 148 14.72 0.02 6.91
CA GLY A 148 15.06 -0.56 5.62
C GLY A 148 16.49 -1.04 5.55
N GLY A 149 16.85 -1.78 4.50
CA GLY A 149 18.19 -2.33 4.32
C GLY A 149 18.52 -3.47 5.28
N THR A 150 19.81 -3.72 5.45
CA THR A 150 20.35 -4.85 6.21
C THR A 150 21.32 -4.33 7.28
N VAL A 151 21.26 -4.89 8.48
CA VAL A 151 22.22 -4.57 9.55
C VAL A 151 23.63 -4.90 9.08
N GLY A 152 24.50 -3.88 9.09
CA GLY A 152 25.87 -3.96 8.57
C GLY A 152 26.09 -3.22 7.25
N ASP A 153 25.01 -2.83 6.54
CA ASP A 153 25.11 -1.97 5.38
C ASP A 153 25.54 -0.55 5.81
N ILE A 154 26.42 0.06 5.02
CA ILE A 154 26.97 1.40 5.32
C ILE A 154 25.85 2.43 5.43
N GLU A 155 24.88 2.37 4.54
CA GLU A 155 23.78 3.31 4.45
C GLU A 155 22.86 3.27 5.68
N SER A 156 22.76 2.13 6.36
CA SER A 156 21.90 1.97 7.53
C SER A 156 22.55 2.40 8.86
N LEU A 157 23.87 2.57 8.89
CA LEU A 157 24.61 2.87 10.14
C LEU A 157 24.11 4.13 10.86
N PRO A 158 23.82 5.26 10.21
CA PRO A 158 23.31 6.44 10.92
C PRO A 158 21.96 6.19 11.61
N PHE A 159 21.08 5.37 11.00
CA PHE A 159 19.81 4.99 11.61
C PHE A 159 20.01 4.07 12.82
N MET A 160 20.91 3.10 12.72
CA MET A 160 21.24 2.21 13.83
C MET A 160 21.82 2.97 15.02
N GLU A 161 22.72 3.92 14.75
CA GLU A 161 23.31 4.77 15.80
C GLU A 161 22.23 5.69 16.43
N ALA A 162 21.34 6.26 15.64
CA ALA A 162 20.22 7.05 16.15
C ALA A 162 19.29 6.22 17.05
N ILE A 163 19.00 4.98 16.66
CA ILE A 163 18.20 4.04 17.48
C ILE A 163 18.91 3.71 18.77
N ARG A 164 20.24 3.45 18.73
CA ARG A 164 21.03 3.20 19.93
C ARG A 164 20.96 4.38 20.91
N GLN A 165 21.12 5.60 20.42
CA GLN A 165 21.03 6.82 21.25
C GLN A 165 19.61 6.99 21.82
N LEU A 166 18.56 6.82 20.97
CA LEU A 166 17.19 6.95 21.42
C LEU A 166 16.82 5.87 22.46
N SER A 167 17.30 4.64 22.28
CA SER A 167 17.09 3.54 23.25
C SER A 167 17.64 3.88 24.63
N LEU A 168 18.83 4.50 24.70
CA LEU A 168 19.41 5.00 25.95
C LEU A 168 18.58 6.13 26.55
N GLU A 169 18.10 7.05 25.72
CA GLU A 169 17.31 8.21 26.17
C GLU A 169 15.97 7.79 26.77
N VAL A 170 15.23 6.90 26.08
CA VAL A 170 13.87 6.51 26.51
C VAL A 170 13.90 5.47 27.64
N GLY A 171 14.98 4.73 27.78
CA GLY A 171 15.19 3.73 28.82
C GLY A 171 14.56 2.37 28.50
N TYR A 172 14.97 1.37 29.29
CA TYR A 172 14.70 -0.05 29.08
C TYR A 172 13.20 -0.40 28.91
N HIS A 173 12.32 0.14 29.74
CA HIS A 173 10.87 -0.17 29.71
C HIS A 173 10.09 0.54 28.61
N ASN A 174 10.74 1.41 27.82
CA ASN A 174 10.07 2.20 26.79
C ASN A 174 10.48 1.84 25.37
N HIS A 175 11.34 0.84 25.20
CA HIS A 175 11.66 0.32 23.88
C HIS A 175 11.84 -1.21 23.85
N THR A 176 11.73 -1.78 22.69
CA THR A 176 12.08 -3.18 22.39
C THR A 176 12.62 -3.30 20.97
N ILE A 177 13.55 -4.22 20.77
CA ILE A 177 14.22 -4.46 19.49
C ILE A 177 13.89 -5.85 18.99
N MET A 178 13.26 -5.92 17.82
CA MET A 178 13.03 -7.15 17.08
C MET A 178 13.99 -7.23 15.89
N HIS A 179 14.77 -8.29 15.83
CA HIS A 179 15.73 -8.53 14.76
C HIS A 179 15.26 -9.65 13.83
N LEU A 180 14.96 -9.33 12.58
CA LEU A 180 14.58 -10.31 11.55
C LEU A 180 15.83 -10.89 10.92
N THR A 181 15.87 -12.22 10.81
CA THR A 181 16.99 -12.98 10.23
C THR A 181 16.50 -14.10 9.34
N LEU A 182 17.43 -14.76 8.66
CA LEU A 182 17.19 -15.93 7.84
C LEU A 182 17.82 -17.18 8.46
N VAL A 183 17.06 -18.24 8.55
CA VAL A 183 17.53 -19.59 8.88
C VAL A 183 17.32 -20.48 7.66
N PRO A 184 18.30 -20.52 6.73
CA PRO A 184 18.16 -21.28 5.50
C PRO A 184 18.21 -22.79 5.73
N TYR A 185 17.46 -23.55 4.93
CA TYR A 185 17.56 -24.99 4.83
C TYR A 185 18.52 -25.37 3.73
N ILE A 186 19.51 -26.19 4.03
CA ILE A 186 20.48 -26.68 3.05
C ILE A 186 20.08 -28.08 2.63
N LYS A 187 19.56 -28.22 1.41
CA LYS A 187 19.07 -29.50 0.88
C LYS A 187 20.12 -30.60 0.89
N ALA A 188 21.39 -30.27 0.61
CA ALA A 188 22.48 -31.25 0.54
C ALA A 188 22.82 -31.89 1.91
N SER A 189 22.62 -31.18 3.03
CA SER A 189 22.85 -31.68 4.38
C SER A 189 21.57 -31.91 5.17
N GLU A 190 20.40 -31.68 4.54
CA GLU A 190 19.06 -31.84 5.13
C GLU A 190 18.91 -31.16 6.48
N GLU A 191 19.49 -29.97 6.65
CA GLU A 191 19.48 -29.28 7.93
C GLU A 191 19.26 -27.75 7.82
N LEU A 192 18.72 -27.17 8.89
CA LEU A 192 18.63 -25.72 9.09
C LEU A 192 19.95 -25.16 9.57
N LYS A 193 20.45 -24.10 8.91
CA LYS A 193 21.72 -23.45 9.26
C LYS A 193 21.48 -22.16 10.06
N THR A 194 21.94 -22.13 11.30
CA THR A 194 21.78 -20.99 12.21
C THR A 194 22.92 -19.95 12.09
N LYS A 195 24.00 -20.26 11.38
CA LYS A 195 25.16 -19.36 11.25
C LYS A 195 24.82 -17.98 10.67
N PRO A 196 24.01 -17.84 9.61
CA PRO A 196 23.64 -16.51 9.09
C PRO A 196 22.97 -15.64 10.17
N THR A 197 22.03 -16.21 10.95
CA THR A 197 21.38 -15.54 12.09
C THR A 197 22.40 -15.13 13.15
N GLN A 198 23.31 -16.03 13.54
CA GLN A 198 24.34 -15.74 14.54
C GLN A 198 25.24 -14.58 14.13
N HIS A 199 25.72 -14.56 12.87
CA HIS A 199 26.55 -13.48 12.33
C HIS A 199 25.79 -12.15 12.27
N SER A 200 24.52 -12.18 11.87
CA SER A 200 23.68 -10.98 11.80
C SER A 200 23.46 -10.37 13.20
N VAL A 201 23.17 -11.19 14.21
CA VAL A 201 23.03 -10.72 15.59
C VAL A 201 24.36 -10.20 16.14
N MET A 202 25.46 -10.89 15.83
CA MET A 202 26.78 -10.41 16.22
C MET A 202 27.07 -9.02 15.64
N LYS A 203 26.75 -8.81 14.36
CA LYS A 203 26.92 -7.51 13.69
C LYS A 203 26.05 -6.42 14.33
N LEU A 204 24.82 -6.73 14.72
CA LEU A 204 23.96 -5.80 15.46
C LEU A 204 24.57 -5.41 16.81
N ARG A 205 25.12 -6.39 17.53
CA ARG A 205 25.77 -6.16 18.83
C ARG A 205 27.06 -5.35 18.73
N GLU A 206 27.82 -5.47 17.64
CA GLU A 206 28.99 -4.62 17.36
C GLU A 206 28.62 -3.14 17.29
N ILE A 207 27.38 -2.82 16.82
CA ILE A 207 26.84 -1.45 16.77
C ILE A 207 26.35 -0.98 18.16
N GLY A 208 26.28 -1.88 19.15
CA GLY A 208 25.82 -1.57 20.51
C GLY A 208 24.32 -1.77 20.72
N LEU A 209 23.64 -2.51 19.81
CA LEU A 209 22.24 -2.88 19.93
C LEU A 209 22.11 -4.38 20.22
N THR A 210 21.27 -4.74 21.19
CA THR A 210 20.95 -6.14 21.52
C THR A 210 19.48 -6.40 21.23
N PRO A 211 19.14 -7.45 20.47
CA PRO A 211 17.72 -7.76 20.22
C PRO A 211 17.05 -8.33 21.48
N ASP A 212 15.80 -7.95 21.72
CA ASP A 212 14.92 -8.57 22.72
C ASP A 212 14.22 -9.80 22.14
N MET A 213 13.99 -9.80 20.82
CA MET A 213 13.38 -10.90 20.06
C MET A 213 14.10 -11.10 18.73
N ILE A 214 14.18 -12.35 18.28
CA ILE A 214 14.72 -12.70 16.96
C ILE A 214 13.61 -13.39 16.15
N LEU A 215 13.15 -12.76 15.07
CA LEU A 215 12.20 -13.35 14.14
C LEU A 215 12.97 -14.03 12.99
N CYS A 216 12.94 -15.34 12.99
CA CYS A 216 13.70 -16.17 12.07
C CYS A 216 12.84 -16.56 10.86
N ARG A 217 13.08 -15.94 9.69
CA ARG A 217 12.50 -16.41 8.44
C ARG A 217 13.02 -17.79 8.10
N SER A 218 12.12 -18.74 7.86
CA SER A 218 12.47 -20.12 7.57
C SER A 218 11.43 -20.79 6.69
N GLU A 219 11.87 -21.66 5.78
CA GLU A 219 11.00 -22.52 4.98
C GLU A 219 10.40 -23.66 5.82
N TYR A 220 11.19 -24.18 6.77
CA TYR A 220 10.81 -25.30 7.63
C TYR A 220 10.61 -24.86 9.09
N LYS A 221 9.89 -25.69 9.84
CA LYS A 221 9.67 -25.48 11.28
C LYS A 221 10.99 -25.48 12.05
N LEU A 222 11.17 -24.49 12.92
CA LEU A 222 12.31 -24.46 13.84
C LEU A 222 12.12 -25.47 14.98
N THR A 223 13.09 -26.38 15.14
CA THR A 223 13.10 -27.29 16.28
C THR A 223 13.45 -26.56 17.58
N LYS A 224 13.17 -27.19 18.72
CA LYS A 224 13.52 -26.65 20.03
C LYS A 224 15.03 -26.41 20.16
N GLU A 225 15.82 -27.33 19.66
CA GLU A 225 17.31 -27.29 19.67
C GLU A 225 17.82 -26.11 18.83
N VAL A 226 17.19 -25.86 17.65
CA VAL A 226 17.53 -24.71 16.80
C VAL A 226 17.21 -23.40 17.52
N LYS A 227 16.05 -23.29 18.16
CA LYS A 227 15.65 -22.11 18.94
C LYS A 227 16.61 -21.88 20.13
N GLN A 228 16.95 -22.92 20.88
CA GLN A 228 17.92 -22.85 21.99
C GLN A 228 19.28 -22.39 21.52
N LYS A 229 19.76 -22.92 20.39
CA LYS A 229 21.05 -22.53 19.81
C LYS A 229 21.04 -21.06 19.37
N ILE A 230 19.98 -20.60 18.70
CA ILE A 230 19.86 -19.19 18.28
C ILE A 230 19.78 -18.29 19.51
N GLY A 231 18.97 -18.65 20.50
CA GLY A 231 18.82 -17.90 21.75
C GLY A 231 20.16 -17.75 22.51
N LEU A 232 20.91 -18.85 22.64
CA LEU A 232 22.22 -18.84 23.32
C LEU A 232 23.19 -17.87 22.61
N PHE A 233 23.38 -17.98 21.29
CA PHE A 233 24.28 -17.10 20.54
C PHE A 233 23.75 -15.67 20.38
N GLY A 234 22.44 -15.51 20.36
CA GLY A 234 21.76 -14.21 20.24
C GLY A 234 21.63 -13.45 21.56
N ASN A 235 21.93 -14.11 22.70
CA ASN A 235 21.64 -13.59 24.04
C ASN A 235 20.16 -13.22 24.23
N VAL A 236 19.27 -14.10 23.76
CA VAL A 236 17.82 -13.95 23.78
C VAL A 236 17.23 -15.23 24.36
N ASP A 237 16.15 -15.10 25.15
CA ASP A 237 15.41 -16.27 25.63
C ASP A 237 14.96 -17.13 24.43
N PRO A 238 15.12 -18.46 24.47
CA PRO A 238 14.63 -19.35 23.41
C PRO A 238 13.16 -19.18 23.06
N ASP A 239 12.30 -18.77 23.99
CA ASP A 239 10.89 -18.47 23.76
C ASP A 239 10.69 -17.14 23.01
N HIS A 240 11.68 -16.27 22.98
CA HIS A 240 11.72 -15.05 22.17
C HIS A 240 12.36 -15.26 20.79
N VAL A 241 12.78 -16.49 20.46
CA VAL A 241 13.16 -16.87 19.10
C VAL A 241 11.90 -17.28 18.36
N ILE A 242 11.40 -16.39 17.55
CA ILE A 242 10.11 -16.49 16.85
C ILE A 242 10.31 -17.11 15.48
N GLU A 243 9.47 -18.05 15.11
CA GLU A 243 9.46 -18.67 13.80
C GLU A 243 8.65 -17.80 12.80
N GLY A 244 9.33 -17.25 11.80
CA GLY A 244 8.73 -16.54 10.67
C GLY A 244 8.55 -17.45 9.46
N ARG A 245 7.75 -18.53 9.57
CA ARG A 245 7.56 -19.48 8.49
C ARG A 245 6.85 -18.88 7.28
N GLU A 246 7.19 -19.36 6.10
CA GLU A 246 6.51 -18.99 4.87
C GLU A 246 5.03 -19.36 4.91
N VAL A 247 4.20 -18.43 4.46
CA VAL A 247 2.74 -18.57 4.46
C VAL A 247 2.18 -18.32 3.06
N LYS A 248 0.99 -18.84 2.78
CA LYS A 248 0.32 -18.63 1.50
C LYS A 248 -0.27 -17.23 1.35
N SER A 249 -0.53 -16.56 2.46
CA SER A 249 -1.07 -15.20 2.48
C SER A 249 -0.45 -14.40 3.62
N ILE A 250 -0.11 -13.14 3.35
CA ILE A 250 0.43 -12.20 4.35
C ILE A 250 -0.52 -12.02 5.55
N TYR A 251 -1.83 -12.22 5.35
CA TYR A 251 -2.84 -12.14 6.42
C TYR A 251 -2.74 -13.27 7.45
N GLU A 252 -2.01 -14.36 7.17
CA GLU A 252 -1.73 -15.41 8.14
C GLU A 252 -0.59 -15.05 9.11
N VAL A 253 0.24 -14.06 8.76
CA VAL A 253 1.41 -13.68 9.57
C VAL A 253 1.01 -13.20 10.96
N PRO A 254 0.02 -12.29 11.16
CA PRO A 254 -0.38 -11.89 12.51
C PRO A 254 -0.86 -13.06 13.38
N LEU A 255 -1.59 -14.05 12.82
CA LEU A 255 -1.99 -15.25 13.58
C LEU A 255 -0.78 -16.11 13.95
N ASN A 256 0.19 -16.26 13.05
CA ASN A 256 1.41 -17.01 13.37
C ASN A 256 2.21 -16.34 14.49
N LEU A 257 2.27 -15.01 14.52
CA LEU A 257 2.90 -14.25 15.60
C LEU A 257 2.09 -14.33 16.89
N TYR A 258 0.75 -14.27 16.82
CA TYR A 258 -0.13 -14.43 17.95
C TYR A 258 0.02 -15.80 18.62
N ASN A 259 0.03 -16.88 17.85
CA ASN A 259 0.21 -18.25 18.34
C ASN A 259 1.55 -18.46 19.04
N GLN A 260 2.56 -17.67 18.71
CA GLN A 260 3.88 -17.63 19.36
C GLN A 260 3.96 -16.55 20.46
N LYS A 261 2.82 -15.97 20.86
CA LYS A 261 2.67 -15.00 21.95
C LYS A 261 3.45 -13.68 21.74
N VAL A 262 3.82 -13.33 20.49
CA VAL A 262 4.62 -12.13 20.21
C VAL A 262 3.99 -10.85 20.77
N GLY A 263 2.67 -10.66 20.55
CA GLY A 263 1.97 -9.51 21.12
C GLY A 263 2.06 -9.47 22.65
N LYS A 264 1.89 -10.62 23.32
CA LYS A 264 2.01 -10.73 24.77
C LYS A 264 3.43 -10.39 25.25
N ILE A 265 4.46 -10.98 24.63
CA ILE A 265 5.89 -10.72 24.96
C ILE A 265 6.20 -9.20 24.85
N ILE A 266 5.76 -8.56 23.77
CA ILE A 266 5.96 -7.12 23.58
C ILE A 266 5.23 -6.31 24.65
N MET A 267 3.97 -6.64 24.93
CA MET A 267 3.17 -5.91 25.92
C MET A 267 3.72 -6.07 27.34
N GLU A 268 4.15 -7.26 27.73
CA GLU A 268 4.83 -7.49 29.02
C GLU A 268 6.14 -6.72 29.12
N ARG A 269 6.96 -6.75 28.04
CA ARG A 269 8.25 -6.06 27.98
C ARG A 269 8.12 -4.53 28.10
N LEU A 270 7.06 -3.97 27.50
CA LEU A 270 6.81 -2.53 27.47
C LEU A 270 5.79 -2.07 28.53
N GLU A 271 5.34 -2.95 29.41
CA GLU A 271 4.34 -2.65 30.44
C GLU A 271 3.06 -2.02 29.86
N LEU A 272 2.57 -2.59 28.74
CA LEU A 272 1.38 -2.14 28.04
C LEU A 272 0.13 -2.91 28.52
N PRO A 273 -1.01 -2.23 28.69
CA PRO A 273 -2.27 -2.87 29.08
C PRO A 273 -2.98 -3.48 27.89
N GLY A 274 -3.95 -4.37 28.17
CA GLY A 274 -4.88 -4.93 27.19
C GLY A 274 -4.64 -6.41 26.93
N GLU A 275 -5.45 -6.96 26.06
CA GLU A 275 -5.38 -8.36 25.60
C GLU A 275 -5.59 -8.42 24.10
N VAL A 276 -4.78 -9.20 23.42
CA VAL A 276 -4.81 -9.30 21.94
C VAL A 276 -6.03 -10.11 21.50
N ASP A 277 -6.90 -9.51 20.68
CA ASP A 277 -8.05 -10.17 20.06
C ASP A 277 -7.82 -10.38 18.55
N VAL A 278 -7.78 -11.61 18.12
CA VAL A 278 -7.60 -12.00 16.70
C VAL A 278 -8.85 -12.60 16.06
N SER A 279 -10.00 -12.58 16.73
CA SER A 279 -11.26 -13.23 16.31
C SER A 279 -11.72 -12.76 14.91
N TYR A 280 -11.60 -11.46 14.64
CA TYR A 280 -11.91 -10.92 13.33
C TYR A 280 -10.99 -11.50 12.24
N LEU A 281 -9.69 -11.54 12.50
CA LEU A 281 -8.69 -12.04 11.53
C LEU A 281 -8.85 -13.54 11.29
N GLU A 282 -9.18 -14.31 12.30
CA GLU A 282 -9.50 -15.74 12.15
C GLU A 282 -10.70 -15.96 11.22
N THR A 283 -11.76 -15.15 11.40
CA THR A 283 -12.93 -15.17 10.54
C THR A 283 -12.57 -14.77 9.10
N PHE A 284 -11.78 -13.70 8.94
CA PHE A 284 -11.27 -13.23 7.64
C PHE A 284 -10.50 -14.35 6.91
N ILE A 285 -9.55 -14.98 7.58
CA ILE A 285 -8.72 -16.05 7.00
C ILE A 285 -9.56 -17.29 6.69
N LYS A 286 -10.53 -17.65 7.52
CA LYS A 286 -11.44 -18.77 7.25
C LYS A 286 -12.19 -18.57 5.93
N LYS A 287 -12.78 -17.38 5.71
CA LYS A 287 -13.45 -17.03 4.45
C LYS A 287 -12.47 -16.97 3.27
N PHE A 288 -11.30 -16.36 3.46
CA PHE A 288 -10.26 -16.32 2.43
C PHE A 288 -9.83 -17.70 1.95
N LYS A 289 -9.68 -18.67 2.88
CA LYS A 289 -9.26 -20.04 2.56
C LYS A 289 -10.35 -20.89 1.92
N ARG A 290 -11.62 -20.66 2.27
CA ARG A 290 -12.77 -21.45 1.82
C ARG A 290 -13.90 -20.54 1.31
N PRO A 291 -13.68 -19.82 0.22
CA PRO A 291 -14.70 -18.97 -0.37
C PRO A 291 -15.80 -19.82 -1.03
N ALA A 292 -17.06 -19.35 -0.95
CA ALA A 292 -18.18 -19.98 -1.61
C ALA A 292 -18.16 -19.83 -3.13
N HIS A 293 -17.62 -18.71 -3.61
CA HIS A 293 -17.57 -18.37 -5.03
C HIS A 293 -16.13 -18.26 -5.54
N ARG A 294 -15.93 -18.58 -6.84
CA ARG A 294 -14.69 -18.30 -7.58
C ARG A 294 -15.06 -17.52 -8.81
N ILE A 295 -14.52 -16.33 -8.96
CA ILE A 295 -14.81 -15.40 -10.07
C ILE A 295 -13.55 -15.08 -10.84
N ASN A 296 -13.68 -14.94 -12.16
CA ASN A 296 -12.60 -14.62 -13.07
C ASN A 296 -12.69 -13.16 -13.48
N ILE A 297 -11.68 -12.36 -13.14
CA ILE A 297 -11.63 -10.94 -13.46
C ILE A 297 -10.44 -10.66 -14.37
N SER A 298 -10.69 -10.04 -15.52
CA SER A 298 -9.62 -9.51 -16.36
C SER A 298 -9.10 -8.18 -15.80
N MET A 299 -7.82 -8.15 -15.45
CA MET A 299 -7.07 -6.94 -15.12
C MET A 299 -6.36 -6.42 -16.37
N CYS A 300 -6.91 -5.36 -16.97
CA CYS A 300 -6.47 -4.81 -18.24
C CYS A 300 -5.52 -3.64 -18.02
N GLY A 301 -4.27 -3.75 -18.46
CA GLY A 301 -3.29 -2.69 -18.24
C GLY A 301 -1.95 -2.90 -18.92
N LYS A 302 -0.94 -2.21 -18.38
CA LYS A 302 0.47 -2.35 -18.70
C LYS A 302 1.16 -3.13 -17.56
N TYR A 303 2.43 -3.52 -17.76
CA TYR A 303 3.22 -4.17 -16.71
C TYR A 303 2.54 -5.41 -16.10
N THR A 304 1.82 -6.17 -16.95
CA THR A 304 1.07 -7.37 -16.53
C THR A 304 1.98 -8.49 -16.02
N GLU A 305 3.28 -8.41 -16.32
CA GLU A 305 4.31 -9.33 -15.85
C GLU A 305 4.85 -8.98 -14.44
N LEU A 306 4.45 -7.82 -13.89
CA LEU A 306 4.93 -7.31 -12.60
C LEU A 306 3.76 -7.10 -11.62
N PRO A 307 3.28 -8.16 -10.93
CA PRO A 307 2.16 -8.06 -10.00
C PRO A 307 2.33 -7.01 -8.89
N ASP A 308 3.56 -6.79 -8.43
CA ASP A 308 3.87 -5.83 -7.37
C ASP A 308 3.64 -4.36 -7.79
N ALA A 309 3.58 -4.07 -9.10
CA ALA A 309 3.18 -2.74 -9.59
C ALA A 309 1.69 -2.41 -9.31
N TYR A 310 0.87 -3.43 -8.98
CA TYR A 310 -0.56 -3.32 -8.70
C TYR A 310 -0.93 -3.97 -7.36
N LYS A 311 0.00 -3.93 -6.42
CA LYS A 311 -0.14 -4.60 -5.13
C LYS A 311 -1.43 -4.19 -4.40
N SER A 312 -1.73 -2.89 -4.34
CA SER A 312 -2.93 -2.38 -3.68
C SER A 312 -4.22 -2.86 -4.35
N VAL A 313 -4.26 -3.01 -5.67
CA VAL A 313 -5.42 -3.57 -6.40
C VAL A 313 -5.64 -5.04 -6.02
N LEU A 314 -4.56 -5.83 -6.00
CA LEU A 314 -4.63 -7.24 -5.61
C LEU A 314 -5.10 -7.41 -4.16
N GLU A 315 -4.61 -6.57 -3.25
CA GLU A 315 -5.04 -6.59 -1.86
C GLU A 315 -6.51 -6.13 -1.72
N ALA A 316 -6.93 -5.11 -2.48
CA ALA A 316 -8.34 -4.68 -2.50
C ALA A 316 -9.28 -5.78 -3.01
N PHE A 317 -8.85 -6.61 -3.96
CA PHE A 317 -9.60 -7.80 -4.36
C PHE A 317 -9.72 -8.84 -3.25
N ILE A 318 -8.68 -9.04 -2.45
CA ILE A 318 -8.73 -9.95 -1.31
C ILE A 318 -9.74 -9.43 -0.28
N HIS A 319 -9.65 -8.16 0.10
CA HIS A 319 -10.56 -7.55 1.07
C HIS A 319 -12.02 -7.64 0.60
N ALA A 320 -12.29 -7.20 -0.63
CA ALA A 320 -13.64 -7.24 -1.22
C ALA A 320 -14.13 -8.67 -1.44
N GLY A 321 -13.23 -9.59 -1.80
CA GLY A 321 -13.53 -11.00 -1.97
C GLY A 321 -13.98 -11.64 -0.65
N VAL A 322 -13.27 -11.38 0.44
CA VAL A 322 -13.64 -11.92 1.78
C VAL A 322 -15.00 -11.39 2.25
N GLU A 323 -15.31 -10.11 2.00
CA GLU A 323 -16.63 -9.55 2.34
C GLU A 323 -17.77 -10.18 1.52
N ASN A 324 -17.51 -10.61 0.27
CA ASN A 324 -18.48 -11.22 -0.64
C ASN A 324 -18.40 -12.75 -0.71
N ASP A 325 -17.63 -13.38 0.19
CA ASP A 325 -17.38 -14.83 0.19
C ASP A 325 -16.91 -15.37 -1.17
N ALA A 326 -16.05 -14.60 -1.82
CA ALA A 326 -15.55 -14.88 -3.16
C ALA A 326 -14.02 -14.84 -3.23
N ARG A 327 -13.46 -15.70 -4.10
CA ARG A 327 -12.05 -15.65 -4.50
C ARG A 327 -11.94 -15.12 -5.91
N VAL A 328 -11.13 -14.08 -6.08
CA VAL A 328 -10.82 -13.52 -7.39
C VAL A 328 -9.65 -14.28 -8.01
N ASN A 329 -9.89 -14.87 -9.18
CA ASN A 329 -8.85 -15.35 -10.08
C ASN A 329 -8.55 -14.22 -11.06
N VAL A 330 -7.32 -13.73 -11.04
CA VAL A 330 -6.89 -12.63 -11.91
C VAL A 330 -6.41 -13.17 -13.25
N ASN A 331 -7.03 -12.70 -14.32
CA ASN A 331 -6.56 -12.86 -15.70
C ASN A 331 -5.88 -11.56 -16.15
N TRP A 332 -4.56 -11.59 -16.28
CA TRP A 332 -3.77 -10.45 -16.73
C TRP A 332 -3.91 -10.24 -18.23
N VAL A 333 -4.28 -9.03 -18.65
CA VAL A 333 -4.48 -8.66 -20.05
C VAL A 333 -3.61 -7.47 -20.41
N ALA A 334 -2.57 -7.72 -21.20
CA ALA A 334 -1.78 -6.66 -21.83
C ALA A 334 -2.64 -5.95 -22.86
N THR A 335 -3.00 -4.70 -22.61
CA THR A 335 -3.91 -3.97 -23.50
C THR A 335 -3.33 -3.64 -24.88
N GLU A 336 -2.04 -3.82 -25.07
CA GLU A 336 -1.35 -3.72 -26.36
C GLU A 336 -1.72 -4.86 -27.32
N ASP A 337 -2.15 -6.01 -26.78
CA ASP A 337 -2.56 -7.19 -27.55
C ASP A 337 -4.04 -7.16 -27.96
N LEU A 338 -4.81 -6.22 -27.41
CA LEU A 338 -6.21 -5.98 -27.77
C LEU A 338 -6.30 -5.02 -28.96
N LYS A 339 -6.32 -5.57 -30.18
CA LYS A 339 -6.30 -4.79 -31.42
C LYS A 339 -7.64 -4.78 -32.16
N SER A 340 -8.55 -5.69 -31.83
CA SER A 340 -9.82 -5.87 -32.52
C SER A 340 -10.94 -6.35 -31.57
N GLU A 341 -12.20 -6.21 -32.01
CA GLU A 341 -13.35 -6.76 -31.29
C GLU A 341 -13.29 -8.29 -31.15
N LYS A 342 -12.67 -8.98 -32.13
CA LYS A 342 -12.43 -10.43 -32.03
C LYS A 342 -11.46 -10.78 -30.90
N ASP A 343 -10.44 -9.94 -30.67
CA ASP A 343 -9.53 -10.15 -29.53
C ASP A 343 -10.25 -9.93 -28.20
N ALA A 344 -11.09 -8.89 -28.13
CA ALA A 344 -11.90 -8.62 -26.94
C ALA A 344 -12.87 -9.77 -26.65
N GLU A 345 -13.59 -10.26 -27.65
CA GLU A 345 -14.48 -11.42 -27.53
C GLU A 345 -13.74 -12.65 -27.03
N ARG A 346 -12.60 -12.98 -27.64
CA ARG A 346 -11.78 -14.16 -27.26
C ARG A 346 -11.30 -14.10 -25.81
N ILE A 347 -10.95 -12.88 -25.31
CA ILE A 347 -10.34 -12.70 -23.98
C ILE A 347 -11.41 -12.55 -22.90
N PHE A 348 -12.50 -11.83 -23.18
CA PHE A 348 -13.45 -11.45 -22.15
C PHE A 348 -14.71 -12.31 -22.08
N ARG A 349 -14.99 -13.14 -23.08
CA ARG A 349 -16.19 -13.96 -23.17
C ARG A 349 -16.49 -14.78 -21.90
N GLU A 350 -15.46 -15.36 -21.30
CA GLU A 350 -15.61 -16.23 -20.13
C GLU A 350 -15.32 -15.48 -18.80
N MET A 351 -15.10 -14.18 -18.88
CA MET A 351 -14.80 -13.39 -17.68
C MET A 351 -16.10 -12.94 -16.99
N ASP A 352 -16.02 -12.83 -15.69
CA ASP A 352 -17.15 -12.40 -14.85
C ASP A 352 -17.09 -10.91 -14.54
N GLY A 353 -15.93 -10.29 -14.70
CA GLY A 353 -15.70 -8.86 -14.52
C GLY A 353 -14.46 -8.35 -15.24
N ILE A 354 -14.44 -7.05 -15.53
CA ILE A 354 -13.32 -6.35 -16.16
C ILE A 354 -12.90 -5.19 -15.27
N LEU A 355 -11.64 -5.18 -14.84
CA LEU A 355 -11.02 -4.04 -14.15
C LEU A 355 -10.00 -3.39 -15.07
N LEU A 356 -10.15 -2.09 -15.32
CA LEU A 356 -9.20 -1.31 -16.09
C LEU A 356 -8.24 -0.57 -15.18
N LEU A 357 -6.98 -0.98 -15.25
CA LEU A 357 -5.90 -0.53 -14.37
C LEU A 357 -5.48 0.92 -14.64
N PRO A 358 -4.99 1.63 -13.61
CA PRO A 358 -4.36 2.94 -13.76
C PRO A 358 -3.09 2.87 -14.62
N GLY A 359 -2.57 4.02 -15.00
CA GLY A 359 -1.33 4.15 -15.76
C GLY A 359 -1.20 5.50 -16.46
N PHE A 360 -0.12 5.67 -17.24
CA PHE A 360 0.20 6.88 -17.99
C PHE A 360 0.59 6.57 -19.42
N GLY A 361 0.44 7.55 -20.33
CA GLY A 361 0.90 7.52 -21.71
C GLY A 361 0.04 6.69 -22.64
N SER A 362 0.28 6.85 -23.95
CA SER A 362 -0.57 6.35 -25.04
C SER A 362 -0.46 4.86 -25.32
N ARG A 363 0.57 4.17 -24.84
CA ARG A 363 0.79 2.73 -25.10
C ARG A 363 -0.38 1.90 -24.59
N GLY A 364 -1.02 1.09 -25.48
CA GLY A 364 -2.17 0.25 -25.15
C GLY A 364 -3.48 0.97 -24.87
N SER A 365 -3.58 2.29 -25.17
CA SER A 365 -4.79 3.09 -24.92
C SER A 365 -6.01 2.59 -25.71
N GLU A 366 -5.84 2.23 -26.99
CA GLU A 366 -6.96 1.73 -27.81
C GLU A 366 -7.48 0.38 -27.30
N GLY A 367 -6.61 -0.52 -26.84
CA GLY A 367 -7.04 -1.76 -26.20
C GLY A 367 -7.80 -1.52 -24.89
N LYS A 368 -7.41 -0.48 -24.11
CA LYS A 368 -8.17 -0.05 -22.92
C LYS A 368 -9.57 0.46 -23.29
N ILE A 369 -9.67 1.30 -24.32
CA ILE A 369 -10.94 1.81 -24.83
C ILE A 369 -11.82 0.67 -25.34
N LEU A 370 -11.23 -0.31 -26.03
CA LEU A 370 -11.93 -1.50 -26.50
C LEU A 370 -12.45 -2.37 -25.34
N SER A 371 -11.70 -2.48 -24.24
CA SER A 371 -12.16 -3.18 -23.02
C SER A 371 -13.38 -2.49 -22.41
N CYS A 372 -13.40 -1.14 -22.38
CA CYS A 372 -14.55 -0.36 -21.94
C CYS A 372 -15.79 -0.61 -22.82
N LYS A 373 -15.62 -0.63 -24.16
CA LYS A 373 -16.68 -0.93 -25.12
C LYS A 373 -17.27 -2.31 -24.88
N TYR A 374 -16.41 -3.32 -24.80
CA TYR A 374 -16.84 -4.70 -24.61
C TYR A 374 -17.63 -4.88 -23.30
N ALA A 375 -17.15 -4.32 -22.19
CA ALA A 375 -17.83 -4.35 -20.89
C ALA A 375 -19.22 -3.70 -20.97
N ARG A 376 -19.34 -2.52 -21.61
CA ARG A 376 -20.60 -1.79 -21.77
C ARG A 376 -21.61 -2.57 -22.60
N GLU A 377 -21.23 -3.07 -23.77
CA GLU A 377 -22.13 -3.75 -24.72
C GLU A 377 -22.59 -5.11 -24.21
N ASN A 378 -21.71 -5.86 -23.56
CA ASN A 378 -22.00 -7.21 -23.08
C ASN A 378 -22.48 -7.25 -21.61
N LYS A 379 -22.72 -6.08 -20.98
CA LYS A 379 -23.21 -5.99 -19.58
C LYS A 379 -22.33 -6.69 -18.56
N ILE A 380 -21.01 -6.80 -18.83
CA ILE A 380 -20.05 -7.39 -17.89
C ILE A 380 -19.70 -6.35 -16.83
N PRO A 381 -19.78 -6.67 -15.52
CA PRO A 381 -19.35 -5.77 -14.45
C PRO A 381 -17.98 -5.15 -14.71
N PHE A 382 -17.91 -3.82 -14.60
CA PHE A 382 -16.73 -3.04 -14.95
C PHE A 382 -16.34 -2.08 -13.81
N LEU A 383 -15.06 -2.01 -13.51
CA LEU A 383 -14.46 -0.99 -12.65
C LEU A 383 -13.26 -0.34 -13.36
N GLY A 384 -13.33 0.98 -13.56
CA GLY A 384 -12.23 1.77 -14.13
C GLY A 384 -11.52 2.62 -13.06
N ILE A 385 -10.19 2.54 -12.98
CA ILE A 385 -9.38 3.30 -12.01
C ILE A 385 -8.53 4.33 -12.75
N CYS A 386 -8.64 5.61 -12.40
CA CYS A 386 -7.83 6.72 -12.89
C CYS A 386 -7.85 6.80 -14.43
N LEU A 387 -6.82 6.34 -15.13
CA LEU A 387 -6.81 6.21 -16.59
C LEU A 387 -7.98 5.35 -17.10
N GLY A 388 -8.48 4.43 -16.29
CA GLY A 388 -9.65 3.62 -16.60
C GLY A 388 -10.92 4.44 -16.74
N LEU A 389 -11.14 5.45 -15.89
CA LEU A 389 -12.24 6.42 -16.07
C LEU A 389 -12.05 7.21 -17.36
N GLN A 390 -10.86 7.69 -17.63
CA GLN A 390 -10.57 8.49 -18.83
C GLN A 390 -10.84 7.69 -20.11
N CYS A 391 -10.42 6.43 -20.18
CA CYS A 391 -10.69 5.53 -21.30
C CYS A 391 -12.20 5.26 -21.46
N ALA A 392 -12.94 5.10 -20.36
CA ALA A 392 -14.39 4.92 -20.39
C ALA A 392 -15.12 6.17 -20.93
N VAL A 393 -14.67 7.36 -20.58
CA VAL A 393 -15.19 8.63 -21.13
C VAL A 393 -14.89 8.76 -22.62
N ILE A 394 -13.67 8.41 -23.05
CA ILE A 394 -13.28 8.44 -24.46
C ILE A 394 -14.12 7.45 -25.27
N GLU A 395 -14.30 6.24 -24.78
CA GLU A 395 -15.15 5.21 -25.41
C GLU A 395 -16.58 5.72 -25.60
N PHE A 396 -17.17 6.22 -24.51
CA PHE A 396 -18.54 6.71 -24.52
C PHE A 396 -18.71 7.92 -25.46
N ALA A 397 -17.77 8.84 -25.47
CA ALA A 397 -17.76 9.98 -26.38
C ALA A 397 -17.69 9.56 -27.84
N ARG A 398 -16.86 8.57 -28.19
CA ARG A 398 -16.72 8.06 -29.56
C ARG A 398 -17.93 7.31 -30.03
N ASN A 399 -18.43 6.36 -29.25
CA ASN A 399 -19.39 5.36 -29.69
C ASN A 399 -20.84 5.72 -29.38
N ILE A 400 -21.10 6.51 -28.34
CA ILE A 400 -22.46 6.91 -27.92
C ILE A 400 -22.76 8.37 -28.27
N CYS A 401 -21.80 9.30 -28.02
CA CYS A 401 -22.03 10.72 -28.31
C CYS A 401 -21.69 11.11 -29.77
N GLY A 402 -21.21 10.17 -30.60
CA GLY A 402 -20.89 10.41 -32.01
C GLY A 402 -19.67 11.34 -32.22
N LEU A 403 -18.81 11.52 -31.21
CA LEU A 403 -17.58 12.31 -31.32
C LEU A 403 -16.46 11.45 -31.90
N LYS A 404 -16.53 11.10 -33.18
CA LYS A 404 -15.52 10.28 -33.86
C LYS A 404 -14.14 10.90 -33.70
N GLY A 405 -13.19 10.15 -33.14
CA GLY A 405 -11.82 10.61 -32.85
C GLY A 405 -11.66 11.36 -31.51
N ALA A 406 -12.68 11.36 -30.62
CA ALA A 406 -12.51 11.85 -29.25
C ALA A 406 -11.34 11.15 -28.56
N ASN A 407 -10.52 11.92 -27.83
CA ASN A 407 -9.31 11.37 -27.23
C ASN A 407 -8.88 12.18 -25.99
N SER A 408 -7.80 11.71 -25.36
CA SER A 408 -7.04 12.45 -24.35
C SER A 408 -5.92 13.23 -25.03
N THR A 409 -5.65 14.46 -24.56
CA THR A 409 -4.44 15.19 -24.96
C THR A 409 -3.14 14.54 -24.47
N GLU A 410 -3.21 13.54 -23.58
CA GLU A 410 -2.08 12.68 -23.23
C GLU A 410 -1.70 11.71 -24.35
N PHE A 411 -2.71 11.22 -25.09
CA PHE A 411 -2.50 10.22 -26.15
C PHE A 411 -2.29 10.85 -27.51
N ASP A 412 -3.04 11.91 -27.80
CA ASP A 412 -2.98 12.70 -29.03
C ASP A 412 -3.20 14.18 -28.70
N ASN A 413 -2.11 14.94 -28.73
CA ASN A 413 -2.13 16.36 -28.39
C ASN A 413 -2.91 17.22 -29.42
N ASN A 414 -3.17 16.66 -30.62
CA ASN A 414 -3.88 17.32 -31.72
C ASN A 414 -5.31 16.82 -31.91
N THR A 415 -5.85 16.05 -30.97
CA THR A 415 -7.19 15.49 -31.08
C THR A 415 -8.24 16.58 -31.28
N ARG A 416 -9.17 16.37 -32.25
CA ARG A 416 -10.28 17.28 -32.53
C ARG A 416 -11.24 17.43 -31.34
N TYR A 417 -11.41 16.38 -30.55
CA TYR A 417 -12.33 16.34 -29.42
C TYR A 417 -11.59 15.90 -28.16
N PRO A 418 -10.85 16.84 -27.48
CA PRO A 418 -10.13 16.54 -26.24
C PRO A 418 -11.11 16.38 -25.07
N VAL A 419 -11.76 15.21 -25.00
CA VAL A 419 -12.71 14.89 -23.90
C VAL A 419 -12.00 14.64 -22.58
N ILE A 420 -10.71 14.35 -22.64
CA ILE A 420 -9.76 14.33 -21.52
C ILE A 420 -8.66 15.33 -21.83
N GLU A 421 -8.41 16.25 -20.90
CA GLU A 421 -7.48 17.36 -21.11
C GLU A 421 -6.55 17.55 -19.93
N LEU A 422 -5.35 18.07 -20.19
CA LEU A 422 -4.38 18.43 -19.15
C LEU A 422 -4.96 19.55 -18.28
N MET A 423 -4.91 19.39 -16.96
CA MET A 423 -5.34 20.41 -16.00
C MET A 423 -4.60 21.72 -16.26
N GLU A 424 -5.31 22.85 -16.14
CA GLU A 424 -4.72 24.18 -16.34
C GLU A 424 -3.55 24.44 -15.40
N SER A 425 -3.64 24.03 -14.15
CA SER A 425 -2.57 24.09 -13.15
C SER A 425 -1.33 23.26 -13.52
N GLN A 426 -1.46 22.28 -14.43
CA GLN A 426 -0.36 21.39 -14.86
C GLN A 426 0.37 21.91 -16.11
N ARG A 427 -0.17 22.91 -16.82
CA ARG A 427 0.40 23.41 -18.09
C ARG A 427 1.75 24.11 -17.92
N ALA A 428 2.02 24.73 -16.76
CA ALA A 428 3.25 25.50 -16.49
C ALA A 428 4.36 24.70 -15.81
N ILE A 429 4.14 23.40 -15.50
CA ILE A 429 5.06 22.61 -14.69
C ILE A 429 6.24 22.09 -15.53
N LYS A 430 7.47 22.52 -15.17
CA LYS A 430 8.74 22.07 -15.78
C LYS A 430 9.35 20.86 -15.05
N ARG A 431 9.22 20.78 -13.72
CA ARG A 431 9.71 19.66 -12.90
C ARG A 431 8.56 18.68 -12.65
N LYS A 432 8.72 17.40 -13.02
CA LYS A 432 7.62 16.43 -13.01
C LYS A 432 7.41 15.69 -11.67
N GLY A 433 8.42 15.59 -10.81
CA GLY A 433 8.29 14.91 -9.50
C GLY A 433 7.42 15.71 -8.54
N GLY A 434 6.50 15.03 -7.83
CA GLY A 434 5.65 15.62 -6.78
C GLY A 434 4.69 16.73 -7.21
N THR A 435 4.35 16.83 -8.51
CA THR A 435 3.58 17.97 -9.07
C THR A 435 2.26 17.58 -9.73
N MET A 436 1.87 16.33 -9.68
CA MET A 436 0.55 15.85 -10.11
C MET A 436 -0.54 16.32 -9.13
N ARG A 437 -1.80 16.07 -9.44
CA ARG A 437 -2.86 16.07 -8.44
C ARG A 437 -2.64 14.84 -7.57
N LEU A 438 -2.06 15.04 -6.39
CA LEU A 438 -1.60 14.02 -5.45
C LEU A 438 -2.33 14.12 -4.13
N GLY A 439 -2.65 12.97 -3.52
CA GLY A 439 -3.26 12.90 -2.21
C GLY A 439 -4.77 12.91 -2.21
N ALA A 440 -5.34 13.16 -1.04
CA ALA A 440 -6.77 13.06 -0.81
C ALA A 440 -7.51 14.34 -1.23
N TYR A 441 -8.58 14.16 -1.99
CA TYR A 441 -9.50 15.22 -2.37
C TYR A 441 -10.94 14.80 -2.09
N ASP A 442 -11.74 15.77 -1.71
CA ASP A 442 -13.16 15.56 -1.44
C ASP A 442 -13.94 15.25 -2.72
N CYS A 443 -14.86 14.32 -2.61
CA CYS A 443 -15.80 13.94 -3.66
C CYS A 443 -17.23 13.97 -3.10
N THR A 444 -18.07 14.80 -3.65
CA THR A 444 -19.52 14.81 -3.38
C THR A 444 -20.20 13.80 -4.27
N ILE A 445 -20.92 12.85 -3.66
CA ILE A 445 -21.59 11.73 -4.33
C ILE A 445 -23.07 12.05 -4.50
N GLU A 446 -23.59 11.88 -5.71
CA GLU A 446 -24.98 12.15 -6.04
C GLU A 446 -25.91 11.05 -5.48
N PRO A 447 -26.95 11.42 -4.69
CA PRO A 447 -27.96 10.47 -4.20
C PRO A 447 -28.69 9.75 -5.34
N GLY A 448 -29.12 8.51 -5.09
CA GLY A 448 -29.84 7.69 -6.08
C GLY A 448 -28.95 6.99 -7.10
N THR A 449 -27.63 7.14 -7.02
CA THR A 449 -26.66 6.48 -7.89
C THR A 449 -26.19 5.15 -7.27
N LYS A 450 -25.61 4.25 -8.11
CA LYS A 450 -24.94 3.03 -7.64
C LYS A 450 -23.76 3.35 -6.72
N THR A 451 -23.03 4.42 -7.07
CA THR A 451 -21.93 4.94 -6.26
C THR A 451 -22.44 5.35 -4.87
N TYR A 452 -23.58 6.06 -4.79
CA TYR A 452 -24.15 6.43 -3.49
C TYR A 452 -24.58 5.19 -2.67
N ALA A 453 -25.18 4.21 -3.33
CA ALA A 453 -25.55 2.94 -2.68
C ALA A 453 -24.33 2.18 -2.14
N ALA A 454 -23.17 2.27 -2.82
CA ALA A 454 -21.91 1.68 -2.40
C ALA A 454 -21.32 2.38 -1.17
N TYR A 455 -21.18 3.71 -1.22
CA TYR A 455 -20.57 4.50 -0.15
C TYR A 455 -21.50 4.74 1.04
N ARG A 456 -22.82 4.84 0.81
CA ARG A 456 -23.85 5.17 1.82
C ARG A 456 -23.60 6.50 2.54
N LYS A 457 -22.96 7.46 1.87
CA LYS A 457 -22.66 8.80 2.36
C LYS A 457 -22.56 9.79 1.20
N LYS A 458 -22.87 11.07 1.46
CA LYS A 458 -22.84 12.13 0.44
C LYS A 458 -21.43 12.64 0.10
N LYS A 459 -20.49 12.52 1.03
CA LYS A 459 -19.12 12.98 0.83
C LYS A 459 -18.13 11.87 1.18
N THR A 460 -17.08 11.77 0.40
CA THR A 460 -15.92 10.92 0.65
C THR A 460 -14.67 11.69 0.31
N SER A 461 -13.52 11.22 0.76
CA SER A 461 -12.21 11.75 0.42
C SER A 461 -11.37 10.62 -0.13
N GLU A 462 -10.84 10.78 -1.35
CA GLU A 462 -10.16 9.73 -2.10
C GLU A 462 -8.81 10.20 -2.62
N ARG A 463 -7.85 9.28 -2.79
CA ARG A 463 -6.46 9.59 -3.17
C ARG A 463 -6.30 9.63 -4.68
N HIS A 464 -5.62 10.65 -5.17
CA HIS A 464 -5.35 10.92 -6.58
C HIS A 464 -3.86 10.82 -6.92
N ARG A 465 -3.59 10.46 -8.18
CA ARG A 465 -2.25 10.48 -8.77
C ARG A 465 -2.34 10.62 -10.28
N HIS A 466 -2.66 11.83 -10.77
CA HIS A 466 -2.84 12.08 -12.21
C HIS A 466 -2.67 13.56 -12.58
N ARG A 467 -2.63 13.86 -13.91
CA ARG A 467 -2.51 15.21 -14.48
C ARG A 467 -3.66 15.58 -15.40
N TRP A 468 -4.32 14.59 -16.02
CA TRP A 468 -5.40 14.77 -16.97
C TRP A 468 -6.74 14.50 -16.31
N GLU A 469 -7.75 15.28 -16.77
CA GLU A 469 -9.10 15.27 -16.21
C GLU A 469 -10.14 15.23 -17.32
N VAL A 470 -11.38 14.88 -16.98
CA VAL A 470 -12.51 15.03 -17.87
C VAL A 470 -12.72 16.49 -18.22
N ASN A 471 -12.71 16.82 -19.51
CA ASN A 471 -12.92 18.18 -19.97
C ASN A 471 -14.38 18.61 -19.81
N ASN A 472 -14.63 19.58 -18.95
CA ASN A 472 -15.96 20.08 -18.60
C ASN A 472 -16.76 20.60 -19.81
N ARG A 473 -16.12 21.00 -20.93
CA ARG A 473 -16.80 21.41 -22.18
C ARG A 473 -17.66 20.30 -22.77
N TYR A 474 -17.35 19.04 -22.50
CA TYR A 474 -18.08 17.87 -23.04
C TYR A 474 -19.06 17.27 -22.03
N ARG A 475 -19.06 17.73 -20.78
CA ARG A 475 -19.84 17.18 -19.68
C ARG A 475 -21.35 17.07 -20.00
N ASP A 476 -21.96 18.17 -20.46
CA ASP A 476 -23.39 18.21 -20.80
C ASP A 476 -23.72 17.23 -21.92
N ARG A 477 -22.83 17.12 -22.92
CA ARG A 477 -23.02 16.18 -24.02
C ARG A 477 -22.95 14.73 -23.55
N LEU A 478 -22.02 14.39 -22.67
CA LEU A 478 -21.92 13.05 -22.08
C LEU A 478 -23.18 12.70 -21.29
N VAL A 479 -23.64 13.62 -20.42
CA VAL A 479 -24.80 13.42 -19.56
C VAL A 479 -26.08 13.30 -20.40
N LYS A 480 -26.28 14.17 -21.42
CA LYS A 480 -27.44 14.10 -22.32
C LYS A 480 -27.54 12.76 -23.05
N ASN A 481 -26.43 12.08 -23.30
CA ASN A 481 -26.39 10.78 -23.95
C ASN A 481 -26.45 9.60 -22.97
N GLY A 482 -26.66 9.84 -21.66
CA GLY A 482 -26.94 8.80 -20.67
C GLY A 482 -25.75 8.41 -19.78
N LEU A 483 -24.60 9.09 -19.86
CA LEU A 483 -23.55 8.93 -18.86
C LEU A 483 -23.97 9.65 -17.57
N LYS A 484 -23.90 8.98 -16.45
CA LYS A 484 -24.19 9.59 -15.14
C LYS A 484 -22.89 10.01 -14.47
N ILE A 485 -22.76 11.28 -14.10
CA ILE A 485 -21.71 11.76 -13.22
C ILE A 485 -22.23 11.55 -11.81
N SER A 486 -21.66 10.59 -11.09
CA SER A 486 -22.09 10.21 -9.75
C SER A 486 -21.18 10.75 -8.64
N GLY A 487 -20.03 11.32 -8.99
CA GLY A 487 -19.11 11.98 -8.04
C GLY A 487 -18.46 13.21 -8.64
N ILE A 488 -18.35 14.28 -7.84
CA ILE A 488 -17.78 15.57 -8.26
C ILE A 488 -16.93 16.11 -7.11
N ASN A 489 -15.76 16.66 -7.43
CA ASN A 489 -15.08 17.60 -6.56
C ASN A 489 -15.71 18.99 -6.81
N GLU A 490 -16.46 19.51 -5.84
CA GLU A 490 -17.19 20.78 -5.97
C GLU A 490 -16.26 21.99 -6.03
N GLU A 491 -15.16 21.97 -5.26
CA GLU A 491 -14.20 23.07 -5.18
C GLU A 491 -13.50 23.31 -6.53
N LEU A 492 -13.04 22.23 -7.16
CA LEU A 492 -12.34 22.29 -8.44
C LEU A 492 -13.27 22.12 -9.64
N ASN A 493 -14.56 21.82 -9.41
CA ASN A 493 -15.56 21.48 -10.43
C ASN A 493 -15.08 20.36 -11.37
N LEU A 494 -14.52 19.29 -10.80
CA LEU A 494 -13.96 18.16 -11.56
C LEU A 494 -14.81 16.90 -11.40
N VAL A 495 -14.89 16.12 -12.49
CA VAL A 495 -15.58 14.83 -12.48
C VAL A 495 -14.71 13.78 -11.79
N GLU A 496 -15.25 13.20 -10.72
CA GLU A 496 -14.54 12.20 -9.91
C GLU A 496 -15.01 10.77 -10.18
N ILE A 497 -16.32 10.58 -10.39
CA ILE A 497 -16.91 9.26 -10.63
C ILE A 497 -17.95 9.35 -11.73
N ILE A 498 -17.90 8.38 -12.63
CA ILE A 498 -18.94 8.16 -13.65
C ILE A 498 -19.57 6.77 -13.49
N GLU A 499 -20.82 6.64 -13.91
CA GLU A 499 -21.52 5.35 -13.98
C GLU A 499 -22.52 5.28 -15.12
N LEU A 500 -22.86 4.05 -15.54
CA LEU A 500 -23.97 3.79 -16.45
C LEU A 500 -25.18 3.25 -15.65
N PRO A 501 -26.29 4.01 -15.58
CA PRO A 501 -27.47 3.63 -14.78
C PRO A 501 -28.07 2.28 -15.18
N ASN A 502 -28.15 2.00 -16.48
CA ASN A 502 -28.79 0.81 -17.05
C ASN A 502 -27.82 -0.39 -17.20
N HIS A 503 -26.65 -0.35 -16.57
CA HIS A 503 -25.67 -1.43 -16.56
C HIS A 503 -25.68 -2.11 -15.18
N PRO A 504 -25.46 -3.44 -15.06
CA PRO A 504 -25.39 -4.10 -13.74
C PRO A 504 -24.40 -3.43 -12.78
N TRP A 505 -23.19 -3.17 -13.24
CA TRP A 505 -22.16 -2.38 -12.57
C TRP A 505 -21.17 -1.87 -13.62
N TYR A 506 -21.23 -0.59 -13.94
CA TYR A 506 -20.24 0.10 -14.77
C TYR A 506 -19.92 1.41 -14.07
N VAL A 507 -18.86 1.39 -13.28
CA VAL A 507 -18.43 2.52 -12.46
C VAL A 507 -16.94 2.76 -12.69
N ALA A 508 -16.56 4.02 -12.81
CA ALA A 508 -15.16 4.38 -12.89
C ALA A 508 -14.86 5.63 -12.06
N GLY A 509 -13.74 5.63 -11.35
CA GLY A 509 -13.25 6.72 -10.51
C GLY A 509 -11.93 7.31 -11.04
N GLN A 510 -11.79 8.66 -10.95
CA GLN A 510 -10.56 9.35 -11.31
C GLN A 510 -9.44 9.12 -10.27
N PHE A 511 -9.82 8.83 -9.06
CA PHE A 511 -8.96 8.52 -7.94
C PHE A 511 -8.57 7.03 -7.91
N HIS A 512 -7.77 6.66 -6.90
CA HIS A 512 -7.23 5.32 -6.66
C HIS A 512 -7.90 4.66 -5.43
N PRO A 513 -9.07 4.01 -5.60
CA PRO A 513 -9.81 3.39 -4.49
C PRO A 513 -9.05 2.26 -3.82
N GLU A 514 -8.13 1.60 -4.54
CA GLU A 514 -7.27 0.54 -4.01
C GLU A 514 -6.40 0.99 -2.84
N LEU A 515 -5.99 2.27 -2.82
CA LEU A 515 -5.12 2.83 -1.79
C LEU A 515 -5.83 2.99 -0.43
N LYS A 516 -7.17 3.00 -0.41
CA LYS A 516 -7.99 3.12 0.81
C LYS A 516 -8.70 1.84 1.23
N SER A 517 -8.39 0.69 0.61
CA SER A 517 -8.92 -0.60 1.02
C SER A 517 -8.15 -1.14 2.23
N ARG A 518 -8.86 -1.69 3.23
CA ARG A 518 -8.31 -2.16 4.51
C ARG A 518 -8.75 -3.60 4.78
N VAL A 519 -8.00 -4.33 5.61
CA VAL A 519 -8.38 -5.66 6.10
C VAL A 519 -9.72 -5.61 6.84
N SER A 520 -9.89 -4.58 7.67
CA SER A 520 -11.11 -4.34 8.46
C SER A 520 -12.31 -3.92 7.62
N LYS A 521 -12.08 -3.35 6.40
CA LYS A 521 -13.12 -2.77 5.56
C LYS A 521 -12.65 -2.63 4.12
N ALA A 522 -13.22 -3.43 3.24
CA ALA A 522 -12.98 -3.30 1.81
C ALA A 522 -13.47 -1.95 1.27
N HIS A 523 -12.75 -1.39 0.31
CA HIS A 523 -13.18 -0.15 -0.33
C HIS A 523 -14.55 -0.36 -1.02
N PRO A 524 -15.53 0.57 -0.87
CA PRO A 524 -16.89 0.40 -1.36
C PRO A 524 -17.00 0.05 -2.84
N LEU A 525 -16.21 0.69 -3.71
CA LEU A 525 -16.24 0.41 -5.15
C LEU A 525 -15.75 -1.01 -5.48
N PHE A 526 -14.72 -1.49 -4.81
CA PHE A 526 -14.25 -2.87 -4.96
C PHE A 526 -15.27 -3.87 -4.41
N ARG A 527 -15.84 -3.60 -3.24
CA ARG A 527 -16.85 -4.47 -2.63
C ARG A 527 -18.05 -4.68 -3.54
N GLU A 528 -18.65 -3.60 -4.04
CA GLU A 528 -19.84 -3.71 -4.89
C GLU A 528 -19.51 -4.21 -6.30
N PHE A 529 -18.30 -3.94 -6.83
CA PHE A 529 -17.82 -4.55 -8.07
C PHE A 529 -17.74 -6.08 -7.95
N ILE A 530 -17.11 -6.59 -6.89
CA ILE A 530 -17.04 -8.06 -6.65
C ILE A 530 -18.45 -8.64 -6.46
N LYS A 531 -19.32 -7.96 -5.71
CA LYS A 531 -20.72 -8.38 -5.53
C LYS A 531 -21.47 -8.48 -6.86
N ALA A 532 -21.30 -7.50 -7.74
CA ALA A 532 -21.90 -7.51 -9.07
C ALA A 532 -21.32 -8.64 -9.93
N THR A 533 -20.03 -8.90 -9.82
CA THR A 533 -19.35 -9.99 -10.53
C THR A 533 -19.84 -11.37 -10.07
N VAL A 534 -20.03 -11.59 -8.77
CA VAL A 534 -20.64 -12.83 -8.24
C VAL A 534 -22.07 -12.99 -8.76
N LYS A 535 -22.85 -11.91 -8.77
CA LYS A 535 -24.21 -11.94 -9.34
C LYS A 535 -24.22 -12.26 -10.83
N HIS A 536 -23.28 -11.72 -11.59
CA HIS A 536 -23.12 -12.01 -13.02
C HIS A 536 -22.78 -13.48 -13.27
N LEU A 537 -21.85 -14.05 -12.50
CA LEU A 537 -21.52 -15.49 -12.54
C LEU A 537 -22.76 -16.36 -12.30
N ASN A 538 -23.53 -16.06 -11.25
CA ASN A 538 -24.75 -16.82 -10.91
C ASN A 538 -25.88 -16.67 -11.96
N GLY A 539 -25.87 -15.62 -12.75
CA GLY A 539 -26.80 -15.43 -13.87
C GLY A 539 -26.40 -16.13 -15.16
N LYS A 540 -25.14 -16.62 -15.27
CA LYS A 540 -24.66 -17.47 -16.36
C LYS A 540 -24.97 -18.95 -16.13
N SER A 541 -25.18 -19.34 -14.87
CA SER A 541 -25.58 -20.72 -14.46
C SER A 541 -27.08 -20.86 -14.51
#